data_42d8fc26a10a403df3f7d313f6ec3729
#
_entry.id   42d8fc26a10a403df3f7d313f6ec3729
#
_cell.length_a   1.000
_cell.length_b   1.000
_cell.length_c   1.000
_cell.angle_alpha   90.00
_cell.angle_beta   90.00
_cell.angle_gamma   90.00
#
_symmetry.space_group_name_H-M   'P 1'
#
loop_
_entity.id
_entity.type
_entity.pdbx_description
1 polymer ?
#
loop_
_entity_poly.entity_id
_entity_poly.type
_entity_poly.pdbx_seq_one_letter_code
_entity_poly.pdbx_strand_id
1 'polypeptide(L)'
;MGKADKAAKLAALKKKLSEAEHKMSELESALSGLNGVDFAINEAYNGGDASDLYGNKYDEMSNEEESTIQKYKKKFEEEKNNMVKEINAQKFSLNLTISGLNADIFITNLIG
;
A
#
# COMPACT_ATOMS: atom_id res chain seq x y z
N MET A 1 14.72 25.06 30.99
CA MET A 1 14.43 25.42 29.59
C MET A 1 13.65 26.73 29.53
N GLY A 2 14.12 27.70 28.77
CA GLY A 2 13.44 28.97 28.60
C GLY A 2 12.19 28.83 27.72
N LYS A 3 11.27 29.79 27.82
CA LYS A 3 10.04 29.79 27.04
C LYS A 3 10.30 29.75 25.54
N ALA A 4 11.31 30.47 25.05
CA ALA A 4 11.66 30.49 23.63
C ALA A 4 12.18 29.12 23.18
N ASP A 5 13.01 28.47 23.99
CA ASP A 5 13.56 27.15 23.68
C ASP A 5 12.46 26.09 23.67
N LYS A 6 11.55 26.17 24.62
CA LYS A 6 10.38 25.27 24.68
C LYS A 6 9.51 25.45 23.45
N ALA A 7 9.20 26.69 23.09
CA ALA A 7 8.37 26.98 21.91
C ALA A 7 9.03 26.48 20.64
N ALA A 8 10.34 26.67 20.47
CA ALA A 8 11.08 26.18 19.31
C ALA A 8 11.07 24.65 19.24
N LYS A 9 11.26 23.98 20.38
CA LYS A 9 11.23 22.52 20.46
C LYS A 9 9.84 21.97 20.10
N LEU A 10 8.80 22.57 20.65
CA LEU A 10 7.42 22.19 20.35
C LEU A 10 7.10 22.38 18.86
N ALA A 11 7.51 23.50 18.29
CA ALA A 11 7.30 23.76 16.88
C ALA A 11 8.00 22.71 16.00
N ALA A 12 9.23 22.36 16.33
CA ALA A 12 9.98 21.35 15.61
C ALA A 12 9.32 19.96 15.73
N LEU A 13 8.86 19.59 16.93
CA LEU A 13 8.18 18.31 17.16
C LEU A 13 6.86 18.24 16.41
N LYS A 14 6.07 19.32 16.45
CA LYS A 14 4.80 19.39 15.74
C LYS A 14 4.98 19.31 14.23
N LYS A 15 6.04 19.93 13.71
CA LYS A 15 6.37 19.85 12.29
C LYS A 15 6.69 18.42 11.87
N LYS A 16 7.53 17.73 12.66
CA LYS A 16 7.87 16.33 12.40
C LYS A 16 6.64 15.44 12.49
N LEU A 17 5.78 15.70 13.46
CA LEU A 17 4.52 14.95 13.62
C LEU A 17 3.63 15.14 12.40
N SER A 18 3.46 16.37 11.93
CA SER A 18 2.66 16.66 10.74
C SER A 18 3.23 15.97 9.50
N GLU A 19 4.54 15.97 9.34
CA GLU A 19 5.19 15.28 8.22
C GLU A 19 4.98 13.76 8.29
N ALA A 20 5.09 13.18 9.50
CA ALA A 20 4.86 11.75 9.70
C ALA A 20 3.40 11.37 9.42
N GLU A 21 2.46 12.19 9.89
CA GLU A 21 1.03 11.97 9.62
C GLU A 21 0.72 12.07 8.14
N HIS A 22 1.36 13.01 7.43
CA HIS A 22 1.20 13.16 5.99
C HIS A 22 1.71 11.91 5.24
N LYS A 23 2.88 11.41 5.63
CA LYS A 23 3.42 10.17 5.06
C LYS A 23 2.51 8.98 5.34
N MET A 24 1.94 8.91 6.54
CA MET A 24 0.98 7.86 6.88
C MET A 24 -0.24 7.91 5.97
N SER A 25 -0.78 9.11 5.73
CA SER A 25 -1.91 9.31 4.83
C SER A 25 -1.57 8.89 3.41
N GLU A 26 -0.37 9.23 2.93
CA GLU A 26 0.09 8.81 1.60
C GLU A 26 0.19 7.29 1.49
N LEU A 27 0.72 6.63 2.52
CA LEU A 27 0.83 5.17 2.56
C LEU A 27 -0.55 4.51 2.59
N GLU A 28 -1.48 5.06 3.35
CA GLU A 28 -2.86 4.56 3.40
C GLU A 28 -3.54 4.70 2.04
N SER A 29 -3.34 5.82 1.35
CA SER A 29 -3.86 6.04 0.00
C SER A 29 -3.25 5.06 -0.99
N ALA A 30 -1.94 4.84 -0.90
CA ALA A 30 -1.24 3.86 -1.75
C ALA A 30 -1.76 2.45 -1.51
N LEU A 31 -1.96 2.09 -0.25
CA LEU A 31 -2.49 0.77 0.12
C LEU A 31 -3.92 0.59 -0.41
N SER A 32 -4.76 1.59 -0.27
CA SER A 32 -6.13 1.56 -0.78
C SER A 32 -6.14 1.41 -2.30
N GLY A 33 -5.30 2.18 -3.00
CA GLY A 33 -5.15 2.07 -4.45
C GLY A 33 -4.67 0.69 -4.87
N LEU A 34 -3.68 0.15 -4.18
CA LEU A 34 -3.12 -1.17 -4.47
C LEU A 34 -4.13 -2.28 -4.24
N ASN A 35 -4.91 -2.20 -3.16
CA ASN A 35 -5.96 -3.17 -2.88
C ASN A 35 -7.10 -3.11 -3.91
N GLY A 36 -7.30 -1.96 -4.54
CA GLY A 36 -8.27 -1.79 -5.61
C GLY A 36 -7.80 -2.29 -6.96
N VAL A 37 -6.50 -2.55 -7.13
CA VAL A 37 -5.97 -3.07 -8.38
C VAL A 37 -6.31 -4.55 -8.52
N ASP A 38 -6.96 -4.89 -9.61
CA ASP A 38 -7.35 -6.26 -9.91
C ASP A 38 -6.78 -6.69 -11.26
N PHE A 39 -6.63 -8.00 -11.42
CA PHE A 39 -6.10 -8.56 -12.65
C PHE A 39 -7.23 -8.72 -13.68
N ALA A 40 -7.43 -7.70 -14.49
CA ALA A 40 -8.59 -7.58 -15.38
C ALA A 40 -8.55 -8.46 -16.62
N ILE A 41 -7.42 -9.08 -16.95
CA ILE A 41 -7.28 -9.91 -18.15
C ILE A 41 -8.25 -11.10 -18.13
N ASN A 42 -8.56 -11.61 -16.94
CA ASN A 42 -9.51 -12.73 -16.80
C ASN A 42 -10.89 -12.41 -17.36
N GLU A 43 -11.39 -11.21 -17.13
CA GLU A 43 -12.70 -10.79 -17.64
C GLU A 43 -12.68 -10.66 -19.15
N ALA A 44 -11.62 -10.05 -19.69
CA ALA A 44 -11.47 -9.92 -21.13
C ALA A 44 -11.34 -11.28 -21.81
N TYR A 45 -10.63 -12.22 -21.17
CA TYR A 45 -10.46 -13.58 -21.68
C TYR A 45 -11.77 -14.37 -21.64
N ASN A 46 -12.47 -14.30 -20.52
CA ASN A 46 -13.73 -15.03 -20.33
C ASN A 46 -14.87 -14.48 -21.18
N GLY A 47 -14.78 -13.24 -21.65
CA GLY A 47 -15.76 -12.63 -22.52
C GLY A 47 -15.74 -13.12 -23.95
N GLY A 48 -14.75 -13.92 -24.31
CA GLY A 48 -14.59 -14.42 -25.67
C GLY A 48 -15.19 -15.79 -25.90
N ASP A 49 -16.49 -15.89 -25.91
CA ASP A 49 -17.20 -17.16 -26.13
C ASP A 49 -17.13 -17.66 -27.56
N ALA A 50 -16.46 -16.97 -28.44
CA ALA A 50 -16.26 -17.40 -29.81
C ALA A 50 -15.49 -18.73 -29.95
N SER A 51 -14.89 -19.20 -28.86
CA SER A 51 -14.17 -20.47 -28.80
C SER A 51 -14.95 -21.65 -29.25
N ASP A 52 -16.27 -21.68 -29.05
CA ASP A 52 -17.13 -22.78 -29.42
C ASP A 52 -17.22 -22.97 -30.93
N LEU A 53 -16.87 -21.98 -31.72
CA LEU A 53 -16.93 -22.02 -33.16
C LEU A 53 -15.75 -22.76 -33.84
N TYR A 54 -14.66 -22.95 -33.09
CA TYR A 54 -13.38 -23.40 -33.67
C TYR A 54 -12.97 -24.82 -33.28
N GLY A 55 -13.73 -25.49 -32.44
CA GLY A 55 -13.50 -26.88 -32.09
C GLY A 55 -12.26 -27.16 -31.24
N ASN A 56 -11.82 -28.42 -31.25
CA ASN A 56 -10.79 -28.93 -30.35
C ASN A 56 -9.43 -28.21 -30.45
N LYS A 57 -9.05 -27.83 -31.65
CA LYS A 57 -7.76 -27.18 -31.87
C LYS A 57 -7.68 -25.81 -31.18
N TYR A 58 -8.79 -25.12 -31.20
CA TYR A 58 -8.91 -23.85 -30.50
C TYR A 58 -8.91 -24.04 -28.98
N ASP A 59 -9.56 -25.12 -28.52
CA ASP A 59 -9.59 -25.43 -27.09
C ASP A 59 -8.20 -25.71 -26.52
N GLU A 60 -7.33 -26.39 -27.30
CA GLU A 60 -5.94 -26.61 -26.89
C GLU A 60 -5.17 -25.31 -26.75
N MET A 61 -5.31 -24.40 -27.71
CA MET A 61 -4.70 -23.08 -27.64
C MET A 61 -5.25 -22.27 -26.47
N SER A 62 -6.55 -22.35 -26.25
CA SER A 62 -7.21 -21.67 -25.14
C SER A 62 -6.69 -22.16 -23.80
N ASN A 63 -6.46 -23.46 -23.63
CA ASN A 63 -5.92 -24.03 -22.41
C ASN A 63 -4.49 -23.56 -22.12
N GLU A 64 -3.65 -23.46 -23.15
CA GLU A 64 -2.28 -22.94 -23.01
C GLU A 64 -2.30 -21.47 -22.62
N GLU A 65 -3.14 -20.66 -23.23
CA GLU A 65 -3.30 -19.25 -22.91
C GLU A 65 -3.81 -19.07 -21.48
N GLU A 66 -4.78 -19.88 -21.09
CA GLU A 66 -5.32 -19.86 -19.74
C GLU A 66 -4.26 -20.18 -18.70
N SER A 67 -3.45 -21.22 -18.97
CA SER A 67 -2.33 -21.57 -18.08
C SER A 67 -1.32 -20.43 -17.95
N THR A 68 -1.01 -19.76 -19.04
CA THR A 68 -0.09 -18.61 -19.05
C THR A 68 -0.68 -17.43 -18.27
N ILE A 69 -1.97 -17.16 -18.48
CA ILE A 69 -2.67 -16.09 -17.78
C ILE A 69 -2.68 -16.35 -16.27
N GLN A 70 -2.93 -17.60 -15.87
CA GLN A 70 -2.91 -17.98 -14.44
C GLN A 70 -1.55 -17.80 -13.80
N LYS A 71 -0.47 -18.09 -14.54
CA LYS A 71 0.89 -17.86 -14.06
C LYS A 71 1.15 -16.37 -13.82
N TYR A 72 0.75 -15.53 -14.77
CA TYR A 72 0.89 -14.08 -14.63
C TYR A 72 0.04 -13.54 -13.50
N LYS A 73 -1.18 -14.05 -13.36
CA LYS A 73 -2.08 -13.66 -12.27
C LYS A 73 -1.47 -13.99 -10.92
N LYS A 74 -0.92 -15.19 -10.77
CA LYS A 74 -0.28 -15.62 -9.54
C LYS A 74 0.91 -14.72 -9.20
N LYS A 75 1.76 -14.45 -10.19
CA LYS A 75 2.90 -13.56 -10.01
C LYS A 75 2.47 -12.15 -9.62
N PHE A 76 1.43 -11.63 -10.28
CA PHE A 76 0.86 -10.32 -9.96
C PHE A 76 0.37 -10.27 -8.52
N GLU A 77 -0.36 -11.30 -8.08
CA GLU A 77 -0.86 -11.36 -6.70
C GLU A 77 0.29 -11.45 -5.68
N GLU A 78 1.34 -12.22 -5.99
CA GLU A 78 2.52 -12.31 -5.12
C GLU A 78 3.22 -10.95 -4.98
N GLU A 79 3.42 -10.25 -6.09
CA GLU A 79 4.03 -8.92 -6.09
C GLU A 79 3.16 -7.91 -5.34
N LYS A 80 1.84 -7.96 -5.58
CA LYS A 80 0.89 -7.11 -4.87
C LYS A 80 0.96 -7.36 -3.36
N ASN A 81 0.95 -8.62 -2.95
CA ASN A 81 1.03 -8.98 -1.53
C ASN A 81 2.34 -8.53 -0.90
N ASN A 82 3.46 -8.62 -1.63
CA ASN A 82 4.74 -8.13 -1.15
C ASN A 82 4.74 -6.63 -0.96
N MET A 83 4.13 -5.88 -1.87
CA MET A 83 3.97 -4.43 -1.75
C MET A 83 3.10 -4.06 -0.56
N VAL A 84 1.99 -4.79 -0.35
CA VAL A 84 1.11 -4.58 0.80
C VAL A 84 1.88 -4.80 2.11
N LYS A 85 2.67 -5.86 2.20
CA LYS A 85 3.49 -6.14 3.39
C LYS A 85 4.49 -5.02 3.65
N GLU A 86 5.14 -4.53 2.59
CA GLU A 86 6.10 -3.45 2.70
C GLU A 86 5.44 -2.16 3.18
N ILE A 87 4.29 -1.80 2.61
CA ILE A 87 3.53 -0.62 3.03
C ILE A 87 3.11 -0.75 4.50
N ASN A 88 2.62 -1.91 4.90
CA ASN A 88 2.21 -2.13 6.28
C ASN A 88 3.39 -2.04 7.25
N ALA A 89 4.57 -2.52 6.85
CA ALA A 89 5.79 -2.39 7.65
C ALA A 89 6.18 -0.92 7.82
N GLN A 90 6.09 -0.12 6.76
CA GLN A 90 6.36 1.32 6.83
C GLN A 90 5.33 2.04 7.68
N LYS A 91 4.06 1.68 7.59
CA LYS A 91 3.00 2.24 8.44
C LYS A 91 3.26 1.93 9.91
N PHE A 92 3.68 0.70 10.23
CA PHE A 92 4.02 0.33 11.60
C PHE A 92 5.17 1.18 12.13
N SER A 93 6.22 1.34 11.34
CA SER A 93 7.37 2.18 11.70
C SER A 93 6.95 3.64 11.93
N LEU A 94 6.09 4.20 11.06
CA LEU A 94 5.57 5.55 11.21
C LEU A 94 4.68 5.69 12.44
N ASN A 95 3.87 4.68 12.75
CA ASN A 95 3.06 4.70 13.97
C ASN A 95 3.93 4.78 15.22
N LEU A 96 5.04 4.07 15.26
CA LEU A 96 6.01 4.17 16.36
C LEU A 96 6.61 5.58 16.42
N THR A 97 6.96 6.16 15.29
CA THR A 97 7.48 7.52 15.21
C THR A 97 6.46 8.53 15.71
N ILE A 98 5.21 8.42 15.27
CA ILE A 98 4.12 9.31 15.68
C ILE A 98 3.89 9.20 17.19
N SER A 99 3.85 8.00 17.73
CA SER A 99 3.69 7.76 19.16
C SER A 99 4.83 8.38 19.95
N GLY A 100 6.06 8.23 19.47
CA GLY A 100 7.24 8.84 20.11
C GLY A 100 7.18 10.36 20.08
N LEU A 101 6.76 10.95 18.96
CA LEU A 101 6.62 12.40 18.83
C LEU A 101 5.53 12.95 19.75
N ASN A 102 4.40 12.26 19.83
CA ASN A 102 3.32 12.64 20.75
C ASN A 102 3.78 12.59 22.21
N ALA A 103 4.55 11.55 22.57
CA ALA A 103 5.11 11.45 23.91
C ALA A 103 6.09 12.59 24.20
N ASP A 104 6.95 12.92 23.24
CA ASP A 104 7.91 14.01 23.37
C ASP A 104 7.22 15.36 23.52
N ILE A 105 6.15 15.60 22.75
CA ILE A 105 5.35 16.81 22.86
C ILE A 105 4.71 16.91 24.25
N PHE A 106 4.14 15.82 24.73
CA PHE A 106 3.51 15.75 26.04
C PHE A 106 4.53 16.05 27.15
N ILE A 107 5.70 15.41 27.11
CA ILE A 107 6.76 15.60 28.09
C ILE A 107 7.27 17.05 28.06
N THR A 108 7.47 17.60 26.86
CA THR A 108 7.94 18.99 26.71
C THR A 108 6.94 19.97 27.29
N ASN A 109 5.64 19.74 27.12
CA ASN A 109 4.61 20.56 27.73
C ASN A 109 4.63 20.49 29.25
N LEU A 110 4.90 19.29 29.80
CA LEU A 110 4.95 19.11 31.25
C LEU A 110 6.15 19.84 31.90
N ILE A 111 7.28 19.82 31.23
CA ILE A 111 8.53 20.39 31.75
C ILE A 111 8.48 21.92 31.77
N GLY A 112 7.77 22.51 30.87
CA GLY A 112 7.63 23.94 30.80
C GLY A 112 6.76 24.48 31.88
#